data_3462062a84efe434f7b2a91528fa981b
#
_entry.id   3462062a84efe434f7b2a91528fa981b
#
_cell.length_a   1.000
_cell.length_b   1.000
_cell.length_c   1.000
_cell.angle_alpha   90.00
_cell.angle_beta   90.00
_cell.angle_gamma   90.00
#
_symmetry.space_group_name_H-M   'P 1'
#
loop_
_entity.id
_entity.type
_entity.pdbx_description
1 polymer ?
#
loop_
_entity_poly.entity_id
_entity_poly.type
_entity_poly.pdbx_seq_one_letter_code
_entity_poly.pdbx_strand_id
1 'polypeptide(L)'
;MNSKSSKTRIRAAVVTGAALVTAASVTAGVSAAGPRPEAKPSKAQVASLFDRWNAALQTGDPEKVAKLYADDAVLLPTVSNKIRTDHAQIVDYFEHFLANKPVGKKVRTIVNVLDRNSAIDTGIYQFTLTDPKTGKKRVVEARYSYEYEKRGGQWLIVNHHSSVMPEG
;
A
#
# COMPACT_ATOMS: atom_id res chain seq x y z
N MET A 1 75.05 17.85 -64.47
CA MET A 1 76.35 17.58 -63.80
C MET A 1 76.00 16.81 -62.51
N ASN A 2 76.13 15.52 -62.57
CA ASN A 2 77.03 14.65 -61.74
C ASN A 2 77.04 15.00 -60.24
N SER A 3 76.71 14.12 -59.33
CA SER A 3 77.47 12.94 -58.94
C SER A 3 76.66 12.18 -57.88
N LYS A 4 76.36 10.95 -58.03
CA LYS A 4 76.92 9.70 -57.53
C LYS A 4 77.07 9.57 -56.00
N SER A 5 76.38 8.53 -55.47
CA SER A 5 76.98 7.53 -54.58
C SER A 5 76.69 7.77 -53.08
N SER A 6 76.28 6.88 -52.26
CA SER A 6 76.73 5.48 -52.04
C SER A 6 75.75 4.74 -51.16
N LYS A 7 75.62 3.46 -51.42
CA LYS A 7 74.84 2.49 -50.62
C LYS A 7 75.61 2.11 -49.33
N THR A 8 74.98 2.12 -48.22
CA THR A 8 75.46 1.29 -47.11
C THR A 8 74.26 0.50 -46.51
N ARG A 9 74.32 -0.81 -46.66
CA ARG A 9 73.40 -1.75 -46.11
C ARG A 9 73.90 -2.09 -44.68
N ILE A 10 73.08 -1.83 -43.72
CA ILE A 10 73.27 -2.37 -42.36
C ILE A 10 72.14 -3.36 -42.12
N ARG A 11 72.51 -4.63 -41.94
CA ARG A 11 71.63 -5.70 -41.49
C ARG A 11 71.49 -5.54 -39.97
N ALA A 12 70.26 -5.41 -39.49
CA ALA A 12 69.98 -5.54 -38.07
C ALA A 12 68.94 -6.65 -37.85
N ALA A 13 69.21 -7.48 -36.91
CA ALA A 13 68.55 -8.74 -36.61
C ALA A 13 67.14 -8.51 -36.05
N VAL A 14 66.26 -9.38 -36.53
CA VAL A 14 64.88 -9.50 -35.98
C VAL A 14 64.98 -10.29 -34.69
N VAL A 15 64.67 -9.66 -33.55
CA VAL A 15 64.38 -10.38 -32.30
C VAL A 15 62.87 -10.42 -32.13
N THR A 16 62.32 -11.59 -32.36
CA THR A 16 60.92 -11.91 -32.09
C THR A 16 60.75 -12.17 -30.61
N GLY A 17 60.28 -11.14 -29.90
CA GLY A 17 59.78 -11.29 -28.53
C GLY A 17 58.27 -11.54 -28.55
N ALA A 18 57.87 -12.78 -28.33
CA ALA A 18 56.47 -13.16 -28.12
C ALA A 18 56.01 -12.70 -26.73
N ALA A 19 55.30 -11.58 -26.65
CA ALA A 19 54.62 -11.22 -25.41
C ALA A 19 53.29 -11.95 -25.32
N LEU A 20 53.23 -12.92 -24.42
CA LEU A 20 51.98 -13.58 -24.01
C LEU A 20 51.19 -12.60 -23.15
N VAL A 21 50.17 -11.99 -23.79
CA VAL A 21 49.11 -11.24 -23.03
C VAL A 21 48.13 -12.25 -22.52
N THR A 22 48.23 -12.63 -21.27
CA THR A 22 47.17 -13.34 -20.56
C THR A 22 46.05 -12.36 -20.27
N ALA A 23 45.00 -12.37 -21.09
CA ALA A 23 43.74 -11.68 -20.81
C ALA A 23 43.04 -12.42 -19.65
N ALA A 24 43.15 -11.88 -18.45
CA ALA A 24 42.34 -12.30 -17.32
C ALA A 24 40.91 -11.80 -17.55
N SER A 25 40.03 -12.69 -18.06
CA SER A 25 38.60 -12.44 -18.17
C SER A 25 38.00 -12.37 -16.77
N VAL A 26 37.85 -11.18 -16.21
CA VAL A 26 37.02 -10.96 -15.02
C VAL A 26 35.56 -11.10 -15.47
N THR A 27 35.00 -12.28 -15.38
CA THR A 27 33.55 -12.47 -15.44
C THR A 27 32.97 -11.89 -14.15
N ALA A 28 32.54 -10.63 -14.21
CA ALA A 28 31.66 -10.06 -13.19
C ALA A 28 30.37 -10.89 -13.22
N GLY A 29 30.26 -11.81 -12.26
CA GLY A 29 29.02 -12.55 -12.05
C GLY A 29 27.93 -11.58 -11.65
N VAL A 30 27.08 -11.20 -12.61
CA VAL A 30 25.82 -10.53 -12.32
C VAL A 30 24.94 -11.56 -11.65
N SER A 31 24.99 -11.65 -10.32
CA SER A 31 24.00 -12.36 -9.54
C SER A 31 22.67 -11.65 -9.78
N ALA A 32 21.85 -12.19 -10.68
CA ALA A 32 20.46 -11.81 -10.79
C ALA A 32 19.80 -12.19 -9.46
N ALA A 33 19.74 -11.22 -8.53
CA ALA A 33 18.93 -11.36 -7.32
C ALA A 33 17.50 -11.53 -7.82
N GLY A 34 16.95 -12.74 -7.71
CA GLY A 34 15.55 -13.01 -7.99
C GLY A 34 14.66 -12.06 -7.19
N PRO A 35 13.39 -11.89 -7.56
CA PRO A 35 12.47 -11.02 -6.87
C PRO A 35 12.52 -11.30 -5.37
N ARG A 36 12.96 -10.32 -4.57
CA ARG A 36 12.99 -10.47 -3.12
C ARG A 36 11.55 -10.65 -2.65
N PRO A 37 11.22 -11.70 -1.86
CA PRO A 37 9.87 -11.87 -1.34
C PRO A 37 9.42 -10.59 -0.65
N GLU A 38 8.23 -10.09 -1.05
CA GLU A 38 7.66 -8.88 -0.43
C GLU A 38 7.48 -9.11 1.08
N ALA A 39 7.95 -8.20 1.89
CA ALA A 39 7.88 -8.31 3.35
C ALA A 39 6.42 -8.19 3.83
N LYS A 40 6.11 -8.80 4.98
CA LYS A 40 4.82 -8.56 5.64
C LYS A 40 4.68 -7.07 5.99
N PRO A 41 3.46 -6.50 5.95
CA PRO A 41 3.24 -5.13 6.40
C PRO A 41 3.55 -5.00 7.90
N SER A 42 4.01 -3.84 8.34
CA SER A 42 4.09 -3.54 9.76
C SER A 42 2.69 -3.27 10.33
N LYS A 43 2.51 -3.45 11.63
CA LYS A 43 1.27 -3.09 12.32
C LYS A 43 0.91 -1.61 12.13
N ALA A 44 1.90 -0.73 12.09
CA ALA A 44 1.70 0.70 11.85
C ALA A 44 1.15 0.98 10.44
N GLN A 45 1.66 0.28 9.42
CA GLN A 45 1.13 0.39 8.05
C GLN A 45 -0.33 -0.05 7.97
N VAL A 46 -0.70 -1.17 8.61
CA VAL A 46 -2.10 -1.62 8.66
C VAL A 46 -2.97 -0.61 9.41
N ALA A 47 -2.55 -0.15 10.59
CA ALA A 47 -3.30 0.84 11.37
C ALA A 47 -3.52 2.17 10.61
N SER A 48 -2.62 2.54 9.69
CA SER A 48 -2.76 3.75 8.87
C SER A 48 -3.84 3.63 7.79
N LEU A 49 -4.32 2.42 7.48
CA LEU A 49 -5.42 2.22 6.53
C LEU A 49 -6.73 2.86 7.04
N PHE A 50 -6.94 2.85 8.36
CA PHE A 50 -8.05 3.60 8.97
C PHE A 50 -7.93 5.10 8.69
N ASP A 51 -6.74 5.68 8.77
CA ASP A 51 -6.55 7.12 8.57
C ASP A 51 -6.90 7.51 7.12
N ARG A 52 -6.56 6.64 6.15
CA ARG A 52 -6.96 6.78 4.74
C ARG A 52 -8.48 6.71 4.57
N TRP A 53 -9.13 5.74 5.23
CA TRP A 53 -10.59 5.60 5.21
C TRP A 53 -11.28 6.81 5.85
N ASN A 54 -10.81 7.26 7.02
CA ASN A 54 -11.34 8.44 7.71
C ASN A 54 -11.16 9.73 6.89
N ALA A 55 -10.04 9.87 6.17
CA ALA A 55 -9.85 10.98 5.24
C ALA A 55 -10.86 10.94 4.09
N ALA A 56 -11.19 9.74 3.58
CA ALA A 56 -12.22 9.57 2.55
C ALA A 56 -13.61 10.00 3.06
N LEU A 57 -13.98 9.68 4.30
CA LEU A 57 -15.23 10.16 4.91
C LEU A 57 -15.33 11.69 4.90
N GLN A 58 -14.24 12.37 5.19
CA GLN A 58 -14.21 13.83 5.29
C GLN A 58 -14.33 14.53 3.93
N THR A 59 -14.22 13.80 2.81
CA THR A 59 -14.51 14.35 1.47
C THR A 59 -15.99 14.57 1.24
N GLY A 60 -16.87 13.88 1.98
CA GLY A 60 -18.32 13.88 1.74
C GLY A 60 -18.75 13.11 0.49
N ASP A 61 -17.83 12.38 -0.15
CA ASP A 61 -18.05 11.64 -1.39
C ASP A 61 -18.16 10.12 -1.10
N PRO A 62 -19.37 9.52 -1.20
CA PRO A 62 -19.58 8.11 -0.87
C PRO A 62 -18.81 7.17 -1.79
N GLU A 63 -18.59 7.54 -3.05
CA GLU A 63 -17.83 6.75 -4.01
C GLU A 63 -16.35 6.66 -3.61
N LYS A 64 -15.77 7.75 -3.08
CA LYS A 64 -14.38 7.72 -2.57
C LYS A 64 -14.21 6.81 -1.38
N VAL A 65 -15.23 6.71 -0.53
CA VAL A 65 -15.19 5.78 0.60
C VAL A 65 -15.37 4.35 0.12
N ALA A 66 -16.37 4.09 -0.75
CA ALA A 66 -16.68 2.77 -1.28
C ALA A 66 -15.51 2.16 -2.07
N LYS A 67 -14.71 2.96 -2.78
CA LYS A 67 -13.49 2.52 -3.48
C LYS A 67 -12.40 1.93 -2.57
N LEU A 68 -12.50 2.10 -1.26
CA LEU A 68 -11.60 1.47 -0.29
C LEU A 68 -12.05 0.05 0.11
N TYR A 69 -13.24 -0.35 -0.31
CA TYR A 69 -13.79 -1.69 -0.12
C TYR A 69 -13.56 -2.53 -1.38
N ALA A 70 -13.41 -3.84 -1.18
CA ALA A 70 -13.44 -4.79 -2.28
C ALA A 70 -14.88 -4.89 -2.85
N ASP A 71 -15.02 -5.31 -4.11
CA ASP A 71 -16.31 -5.42 -4.78
C ASP A 71 -17.25 -6.42 -4.07
N ASP A 72 -16.67 -7.43 -3.42
CA ASP A 72 -17.35 -8.47 -2.65
C ASP A 72 -17.27 -8.24 -1.13
N ALA A 73 -16.95 -7.02 -0.70
CA ALA A 73 -16.82 -6.70 0.71
C ALA A 73 -18.15 -6.81 1.46
N VAL A 74 -18.04 -7.16 2.75
CA VAL A 74 -19.18 -7.16 3.67
C VAL A 74 -19.05 -6.03 4.67
N LEU A 75 -20.08 -5.17 4.73
CA LEU A 75 -20.18 -4.09 5.71
C LEU A 75 -21.37 -4.34 6.64
N LEU A 76 -21.09 -4.46 7.94
CA LEU A 76 -22.07 -4.54 9.04
C LEU A 76 -21.99 -3.23 9.84
N PRO A 77 -22.80 -2.23 9.49
CA PRO A 77 -22.68 -0.90 10.10
C PRO A 77 -23.40 -0.80 11.43
N THR A 78 -22.91 0.05 12.34
CA THR A 78 -23.49 0.27 13.68
C THR A 78 -24.94 0.77 13.67
N VAL A 79 -25.28 1.63 12.70
CA VAL A 79 -26.55 2.38 12.69
C VAL A 79 -27.50 1.93 11.58
N SER A 80 -27.33 0.73 11.08
CA SER A 80 -28.22 0.14 10.06
C SER A 80 -28.39 -1.35 10.29
N ASN A 81 -29.62 -1.83 10.22
CA ASN A 81 -29.94 -3.26 10.31
C ASN A 81 -29.63 -4.02 9.01
N LYS A 82 -29.34 -3.30 7.93
CA LYS A 82 -29.05 -3.90 6.63
C LYS A 82 -27.55 -4.15 6.48
N ILE A 83 -27.19 -5.40 6.25
CA ILE A 83 -25.83 -5.78 5.83
C ILE A 83 -25.65 -5.35 4.37
N ARG A 84 -24.48 -4.83 4.04
CA ARG A 84 -24.10 -4.41 2.68
C ARG A 84 -23.09 -5.39 2.13
N THR A 85 -23.31 -5.92 0.92
CA THR A 85 -22.52 -7.01 0.33
C THR A 85 -22.05 -6.73 -1.09
N ASP A 86 -22.25 -5.53 -1.57
CA ASP A 86 -21.79 -5.08 -2.88
C ASP A 86 -21.48 -3.57 -2.88
N HIS A 87 -20.79 -3.13 -3.91
CA HIS A 87 -20.35 -1.74 -4.04
C HIS A 87 -21.52 -0.74 -3.98
N ALA A 88 -22.60 -0.99 -4.71
CA ALA A 88 -23.74 -0.07 -4.76
C ALA A 88 -24.42 0.09 -3.38
N GLN A 89 -24.56 -1.01 -2.65
CA GLN A 89 -25.12 -0.98 -1.30
C GLN A 89 -24.19 -0.27 -0.30
N ILE A 90 -22.87 -0.37 -0.47
CA ILE A 90 -21.89 0.33 0.35
C ILE A 90 -21.96 1.84 0.06
N VAL A 91 -22.08 2.24 -1.21
CA VAL A 91 -22.30 3.65 -1.61
C VAL A 91 -23.58 4.20 -0.98
N ASP A 92 -24.70 3.47 -1.12
CA ASP A 92 -26.01 3.84 -0.49
C ASP A 92 -25.88 4.08 1.02
N TYR A 93 -25.16 3.21 1.71
CA TYR A 93 -24.93 3.42 3.14
C TYR A 93 -24.16 4.71 3.41
N PHE A 94 -23.08 4.98 2.66
CA PHE A 94 -22.27 6.16 2.87
C PHE A 94 -22.95 7.45 2.44
N GLU A 95 -23.84 7.45 1.45
CA GLU A 95 -24.69 8.61 1.14
C GLU A 95 -25.43 9.13 2.39
N HIS A 96 -26.01 8.21 3.16
CA HIS A 96 -26.74 8.56 4.39
C HIS A 96 -25.81 8.87 5.57
N PHE A 97 -24.72 8.12 5.71
CA PHE A 97 -23.79 8.32 6.84
C PHE A 97 -23.03 9.64 6.74
N LEU A 98 -22.57 10.01 5.54
CA LEU A 98 -21.79 11.22 5.30
C LEU A 98 -22.60 12.52 5.48
N ALA A 99 -23.95 12.45 5.42
CA ALA A 99 -24.80 13.60 5.76
C ALA A 99 -24.55 14.12 7.19
N ASN A 100 -24.07 13.23 8.09
CA ASN A 100 -23.70 13.60 9.46
C ASN A 100 -22.26 14.14 9.60
N LYS A 101 -21.54 14.38 8.49
CA LYS A 101 -20.16 14.88 8.47
C LYS A 101 -19.26 14.17 9.48
N PRO A 102 -19.13 12.83 9.40
CA PRO A 102 -18.41 12.03 10.38
C PRO A 102 -16.91 12.36 10.40
N VAL A 103 -16.37 12.55 11.60
CA VAL A 103 -14.93 12.66 11.84
C VAL A 103 -14.55 11.57 12.85
N GLY A 104 -13.78 10.60 12.38
CA GLY A 104 -13.35 9.46 13.18
C GLY A 104 -12.04 9.70 13.92
N LYS A 105 -11.92 9.08 15.09
CA LYS A 105 -10.69 9.05 15.88
C LYS A 105 -10.53 7.65 16.48
N LYS A 106 -9.37 7.02 16.26
CA LYS A 106 -9.02 5.76 16.95
C LYS A 106 -8.80 6.04 18.44
N VAL A 107 -9.45 5.26 19.29
CA VAL A 107 -9.25 5.26 20.75
C VAL A 107 -8.33 4.11 21.15
N ARG A 108 -8.58 2.93 20.60
CA ARG A 108 -7.76 1.74 20.80
C ARG A 108 -7.65 0.98 19.48
N THR A 109 -6.45 0.52 19.16
CA THR A 109 -6.15 -0.22 17.94
C THR A 109 -5.35 -1.47 18.29
N ILE A 110 -5.77 -2.62 17.77
CA ILE A 110 -5.10 -3.91 17.91
C ILE A 110 -5.00 -4.51 16.52
N VAL A 111 -3.77 -4.65 16.02
CA VAL A 111 -3.49 -5.15 14.66
C VAL A 111 -2.91 -6.54 14.72
N ASN A 112 -3.49 -7.46 13.94
CA ASN A 112 -2.98 -8.79 13.63
C ASN A 112 -2.61 -8.85 12.15
N VAL A 113 -1.30 -8.93 11.86
CA VAL A 113 -0.80 -9.17 10.50
C VAL A 113 -0.80 -10.68 10.27
N LEU A 114 -1.71 -11.15 9.43
CA LEU A 114 -1.87 -12.58 9.15
C LEU A 114 -0.76 -13.06 8.21
N ASP A 115 -0.63 -12.40 7.07
CA ASP A 115 0.42 -12.70 6.10
C ASP A 115 0.87 -11.41 5.35
N ARG A 116 1.42 -11.56 4.13
CA ARG A 116 1.87 -10.42 3.31
C ARG A 116 0.73 -9.62 2.70
N ASN A 117 -0.43 -10.24 2.57
CA ASN A 117 -1.57 -9.73 1.82
C ASN A 117 -2.85 -9.62 2.66
N SER A 118 -2.82 -10.04 3.93
CA SER A 118 -3.99 -10.00 4.80
C SER A 118 -3.66 -9.54 6.22
N ALA A 119 -4.57 -8.76 6.80
CA ALA A 119 -4.45 -8.24 8.15
C ALA A 119 -5.82 -7.90 8.73
N ILE A 120 -5.91 -7.92 10.06
CA ILE A 120 -7.08 -7.49 10.82
C ILE A 120 -6.68 -6.31 11.70
N ASP A 121 -7.47 -5.24 11.68
CA ASP A 121 -7.39 -4.11 12.62
C ASP A 121 -8.70 -4.03 13.41
N THR A 122 -8.60 -4.18 14.72
CA THR A 122 -9.75 -4.16 15.63
C THR A 122 -9.54 -3.15 16.73
N GLY A 123 -10.64 -2.66 17.30
CA GLY A 123 -10.51 -1.76 18.42
C GLY A 123 -11.75 -0.95 18.74
N ILE A 124 -11.49 0.24 19.23
CA ILE A 124 -12.49 1.23 19.60
C ILE A 124 -12.18 2.52 18.86
N TYR A 125 -13.20 3.12 18.27
CA TYR A 125 -13.11 4.45 17.69
C TYR A 125 -14.25 5.34 18.16
N GLN A 126 -14.07 6.62 18.06
CA GLN A 126 -15.08 7.63 18.29
C GLN A 126 -15.38 8.36 17.00
N PHE A 127 -16.64 8.67 16.76
CA PHE A 127 -17.07 9.59 15.70
C PHE A 127 -17.69 10.83 16.30
N THR A 128 -17.17 11.98 15.88
CA THR A 128 -17.91 13.24 16.01
C THR A 128 -18.84 13.34 14.82
N LEU A 129 -20.15 13.31 15.09
CA LEU A 129 -21.21 13.43 14.10
C LEU A 129 -21.89 14.78 14.25
N THR A 130 -22.19 15.44 13.14
CA THR A 130 -22.93 16.71 13.10
C THR A 130 -24.32 16.45 12.55
N ASP A 131 -25.36 16.73 13.32
CA ASP A 131 -26.73 16.62 12.88
C ASP A 131 -26.99 17.58 11.71
N PRO A 132 -27.46 17.09 10.54
CA PRO A 132 -27.59 17.93 9.35
C PRO A 132 -28.70 18.98 9.45
N LYS A 133 -29.66 18.81 10.36
CA LYS A 133 -30.80 19.75 10.54
C LYS A 133 -30.49 20.82 11.57
N THR A 134 -29.83 20.45 12.67
CA THR A 134 -29.64 21.34 13.81
C THR A 134 -28.22 21.86 13.95
N GLY A 135 -27.23 21.25 13.26
CA GLY A 135 -25.82 21.56 13.39
C GLY A 135 -25.20 21.08 14.72
N LYS A 136 -25.99 20.45 15.60
CA LYS A 136 -25.48 19.94 16.88
C LYS A 136 -24.51 18.78 16.68
N LYS A 137 -23.43 18.82 17.44
CA LYS A 137 -22.43 17.73 17.44
C LYS A 137 -22.73 16.72 18.54
N ARG A 138 -22.51 15.46 18.24
CA ARG A 138 -22.51 14.37 19.23
C ARG A 138 -21.31 13.45 18.99
N VAL A 139 -20.83 12.84 20.05
CA VAL A 139 -19.78 11.83 19.96
C VAL A 139 -20.41 10.47 20.15
N VAL A 140 -20.06 9.52 19.28
CA VAL A 140 -20.48 8.13 19.34
C VAL A 140 -19.23 7.28 19.43
N GLU A 141 -19.15 6.41 20.44
CA GLU A 141 -18.09 5.42 20.56
C GLU A 141 -18.61 4.06 20.11
N ALA A 142 -17.76 3.32 19.39
CA ALA A 142 -18.12 2.01 18.89
C ALA A 142 -16.88 1.11 18.80
N ARG A 143 -17.14 -0.21 18.87
CA ARG A 143 -16.15 -1.23 18.57
C ARG A 143 -16.11 -1.45 17.05
N TYR A 144 -14.93 -1.78 16.52
CA TYR A 144 -14.76 -2.07 15.11
C TYR A 144 -13.88 -3.28 14.87
N SER A 145 -14.07 -3.88 13.71
CA SER A 145 -13.16 -4.82 13.09
C SER A 145 -13.10 -4.53 11.61
N TYR A 146 -11.91 -4.27 11.09
CA TYR A 146 -11.60 -4.26 9.66
C TYR A 146 -10.78 -5.48 9.34
N GLU A 147 -11.16 -6.20 8.31
CA GLU A 147 -10.32 -7.16 7.64
C GLU A 147 -9.87 -6.58 6.30
N TYR A 148 -8.58 -6.58 6.08
CA TYR A 148 -7.95 -6.04 4.89
C TYR A 148 -7.28 -7.13 4.08
N GLU A 149 -7.44 -7.06 2.76
CA GLU A 149 -6.68 -7.86 1.81
C GLU A 149 -5.98 -6.97 0.78
N LYS A 150 -4.78 -7.39 0.37
CA LYS A 150 -4.04 -6.75 -0.72
C LYS A 150 -4.42 -7.40 -2.03
N ARG A 151 -5.26 -6.74 -2.82
CA ARG A 151 -5.76 -7.18 -4.13
C ARG A 151 -5.24 -6.23 -5.21
N GLY A 152 -4.60 -6.76 -6.24
CA GLY A 152 -4.01 -5.92 -7.30
C GLY A 152 -2.98 -4.89 -6.80
N GLY A 153 -2.25 -5.21 -5.73
CA GLY A 153 -1.26 -4.31 -5.12
C GLY A 153 -1.85 -3.26 -4.17
N GLN A 154 -3.17 -3.20 -4.01
CA GLN A 154 -3.86 -2.24 -3.13
C GLN A 154 -4.47 -2.94 -1.92
N TRP A 155 -4.36 -2.31 -0.76
CA TRP A 155 -5.09 -2.75 0.44
C TRP A 155 -6.54 -2.32 0.35
N LEU A 156 -7.44 -3.29 0.36
CA LEU A 156 -8.90 -3.10 0.34
C LEU A 156 -9.52 -3.70 1.60
N ILE A 157 -10.61 -3.10 2.05
CA ILE A 157 -11.47 -3.64 3.12
C ILE A 157 -12.31 -4.76 2.52
N VAL A 158 -12.19 -5.98 3.05
CA VAL A 158 -13.03 -7.12 2.67
C VAL A 158 -14.13 -7.38 3.69
N ASN A 159 -13.91 -7.00 4.94
CA ASN A 159 -14.94 -7.04 5.98
C ASN A 159 -14.81 -5.82 6.89
N HIS A 160 -15.94 -5.18 7.22
CA HIS A 160 -16.01 -4.11 8.19
C HIS A 160 -17.24 -4.32 9.08
N HIS A 161 -17.00 -4.64 10.33
CA HIS A 161 -18.03 -4.68 11.35
C HIS A 161 -17.84 -3.52 12.33
N SER A 162 -18.95 -2.88 12.66
CA SER A 162 -19.02 -1.85 13.69
C SER A 162 -20.24 -2.09 14.59
N SER A 163 -20.06 -1.95 15.89
CA SER A 163 -21.14 -2.09 16.87
C SER A 163 -20.99 -1.05 17.97
N VAL A 164 -22.12 -0.56 18.49
CA VAL A 164 -22.12 0.32 19.67
C VAL A 164 -21.42 -0.37 20.85
N MET A 165 -20.91 0.44 21.78
CA MET A 165 -20.43 -0.07 23.05
C MET A 165 -21.60 -0.72 23.80
N PRO A 166 -21.39 -1.90 24.43
CA PRO A 166 -22.41 -2.45 25.32
C PRO A 166 -22.61 -1.48 26.49
N GLU A 167 -23.84 -1.33 26.90
CA GLU A 167 -24.12 -0.60 28.13
C GLU A 167 -23.51 -1.37 29.31
N GLY A 168 -22.78 -0.66 30.18
CA GLY A 168 -22.14 -1.22 31.39
C GLY A 168 -23.11 -1.30 32.53
#